data_1f6565436521eca432bf242ed0b5171e
#
_entry.id   1f6565436521eca432bf242ed0b5171e
#
_cell.length_a   1.000
_cell.length_b   1.000
_cell.length_c   1.000
_cell.angle_alpha   90.00
_cell.angle_beta   90.00
_cell.angle_gamma   90.00
#
_symmetry.space_group_name_H-M   'P 1'
#
loop_
_entity.id
_entity.type
_entity.pdbx_description
1 polymer ?
#
loop_
_entity_poly.entity_id
_entity_poly.type
_entity_poly.pdbx_seq_one_letter_code
_entity_poly.pdbx_strand_id
1 'polypeptide(L)'
;MIQSTLCYITRGTDVLMLHRVKKKNDINKDKWIGIGGKFEKEESPDECLLREAREETGLDLTSWRCRGVVTFLNDCCEGEYMYLFTADGYEGEMKECDEGDLQWVSREFQNELPKWEGDQIFLDLLWQDAPFFLLTLRYSGDTLVEAILDGKKIR
;
A
#
# COMPACT_ATOMS: atom_id res chain seq x y z
N MET A 1 -7.65 8.78 14.03
CA MET A 1 -7.11 8.31 12.71
C MET A 1 -5.87 7.47 12.91
N ILE A 2 -5.87 6.28 12.33
CA ILE A 2 -4.71 5.40 12.33
C ILE A 2 -3.65 5.99 11.40
N GLN A 3 -2.38 5.84 11.75
CA GLN A 3 -1.24 6.19 10.90
C GLN A 3 -0.58 4.90 10.44
N SER A 4 -0.33 4.78 9.14
CA SER A 4 0.28 3.58 8.57
C SER A 4 1.16 3.90 7.38
N THR A 5 1.90 2.89 6.92
CA THR A 5 2.65 2.96 5.67
C THR A 5 2.10 1.94 4.69
N LEU A 6 2.24 2.24 3.41
CA LEU A 6 1.95 1.31 2.33
C LEU A 6 3.05 1.49 1.29
N CYS A 7 3.74 0.42 0.95
CA CYS A 7 4.89 0.46 0.05
C CYS A 7 4.76 -0.54 -1.08
N TYR A 8 5.06 -0.08 -2.28
CA TYR A 8 5.19 -0.95 -3.45
C TYR A 8 6.66 -1.05 -3.82
N ILE A 9 7.25 -2.23 -3.55
CA ILE A 9 8.64 -2.52 -3.87
C ILE A 9 8.70 -2.94 -5.33
N THR A 10 9.58 -2.32 -6.11
CA THR A 10 9.69 -2.59 -7.55
C THR A 10 11.00 -3.26 -7.91
N ARG A 11 10.94 -4.09 -8.95
CA ARG A 11 12.09 -4.75 -9.55
C ARG A 11 11.88 -4.76 -11.06
N GLY A 12 12.52 -3.81 -11.76
CA GLY A 12 12.22 -3.60 -13.19
C GLY A 12 10.76 -3.19 -13.38
N THR A 13 10.03 -3.96 -14.18
CA THR A 13 8.59 -3.74 -14.41
C THR A 13 7.70 -4.55 -13.45
N ASP A 14 8.31 -5.28 -12.52
CA ASP A 14 7.57 -6.07 -11.55
C ASP A 14 7.38 -5.30 -10.25
N VAL A 15 6.31 -5.60 -9.56
CA VAL A 15 5.98 -5.03 -8.26
C VAL A 15 5.67 -6.16 -7.27
N LEU A 16 6.16 -6.03 -6.04
CA LEU A 16 5.90 -7.01 -5.00
C LEU A 16 4.53 -6.76 -4.41
N MET A 17 3.66 -7.74 -4.51
CA MET A 17 2.29 -7.68 -3.98
C MET A 17 2.08 -8.74 -2.92
N LEU A 18 1.27 -8.40 -1.92
CA LEU A 18 0.87 -9.28 -0.85
C LEU A 18 -0.61 -9.67 -1.05
N HIS A 19 -0.86 -10.95 -1.24
CA HIS A 19 -2.21 -11.49 -1.29
C HIS A 19 -2.66 -11.87 0.13
N ARG A 20 -3.61 -11.14 0.68
CA ARG A 20 -4.06 -11.26 2.07
C ARG A 20 -4.97 -12.48 2.24
N VAL A 21 -4.39 -13.64 2.50
CA VAL A 21 -5.13 -14.91 2.58
C VAL A 21 -4.94 -15.68 3.89
N LYS A 22 -4.07 -15.21 4.78
CA LYS A 22 -3.70 -15.97 6.00
C LYS A 22 -4.44 -15.55 7.27
N LYS A 23 -5.05 -14.36 7.30
CA LYS A 23 -5.83 -13.87 8.46
C LYS A 23 -7.32 -13.98 8.21
N LYS A 24 -8.09 -14.50 9.20
CA LYS A 24 -9.53 -14.72 9.05
C LYS A 24 -10.35 -13.44 9.10
N ASN A 25 -10.06 -12.54 10.04
CA ASN A 25 -10.83 -11.31 10.27
C ASN A 25 -10.06 -10.10 9.74
N ASP A 26 -9.72 -10.14 8.46
CA ASP A 26 -8.93 -9.12 7.81
C ASP A 26 -9.82 -8.34 6.84
N ILE A 27 -9.90 -7.01 7.01
CA ILE A 27 -10.64 -6.14 6.10
C ILE A 27 -10.08 -6.24 4.67
N ASN A 28 -8.80 -6.59 4.54
CA ASN A 28 -8.13 -6.78 3.24
C ASN A 28 -8.19 -8.22 2.72
N LYS A 29 -8.99 -9.07 3.35
CA LYS A 29 -9.05 -10.49 3.00
C LYS A 29 -9.30 -10.69 1.51
N ASP A 30 -8.51 -11.57 0.91
CA ASP A 30 -8.52 -11.92 -0.52
C ASP A 30 -8.10 -10.78 -1.45
N LYS A 31 -7.71 -9.62 -0.92
CA LYS A 31 -7.22 -8.50 -1.72
C LYS A 31 -5.70 -8.57 -1.86
N TRP A 32 -5.21 -8.02 -2.95
CA TRP A 32 -3.78 -7.83 -3.20
C TRP A 32 -3.42 -6.40 -2.85
N ILE A 33 -2.44 -6.24 -1.97
CA ILE A 33 -2.02 -4.92 -1.50
C ILE A 33 -0.49 -4.82 -1.51
N GLY A 34 0.02 -3.63 -1.23
CA GLY A 34 1.45 -3.42 -1.00
C GLY A 34 1.88 -3.90 0.39
N ILE A 35 3.10 -3.56 0.75
CA ILE A 35 3.72 -3.91 2.01
C ILE A 35 3.56 -2.73 2.97
N GLY A 36 3.22 -2.99 4.22
CA GLY A 36 3.12 -1.91 5.20
C GLY A 36 2.33 -2.31 6.42
N GLY A 37 2.13 -1.36 7.30
CA GLY A 37 1.40 -1.55 8.52
C GLY A 37 1.33 -0.30 9.37
N LYS A 38 0.75 -0.43 10.53
CA LYS A 38 0.53 0.69 11.46
C LYS A 38 1.83 1.13 12.10
N PHE A 39 1.94 2.43 12.36
CA PHE A 39 3.05 2.99 13.15
C PHE A 39 3.05 2.40 14.55
N GLU A 40 4.24 2.11 15.04
CA GLU A 40 4.44 1.87 16.46
C GLU A 40 4.67 3.21 17.17
N LYS A 41 4.68 3.19 18.50
CA LYS A 41 4.84 4.41 19.29
C LYS A 41 6.15 5.10 18.94
N GLU A 42 6.06 6.41 18.71
CA GLU A 42 7.22 7.27 18.42
C GLU A 42 8.01 6.89 17.15
N GLU A 43 7.34 6.27 16.21
CA GLU A 43 7.92 5.84 14.95
C GLU A 43 7.64 6.87 13.85
N SER A 44 8.67 7.22 13.08
CA SER A 44 8.49 8.05 11.89
C SER A 44 7.96 7.21 10.72
N PRO A 45 7.44 7.86 9.66
CA PRO A 45 7.02 7.11 8.46
C PRO A 45 8.13 6.24 7.88
N ASP A 46 9.35 6.74 7.78
CA ASP A 46 10.49 5.97 7.25
C ASP A 46 10.83 4.78 8.15
N GLU A 47 10.83 4.99 9.46
CA GLU A 47 11.10 3.90 10.41
C GLU A 47 10.04 2.81 10.33
N CYS A 48 8.77 3.18 10.22
CA CYS A 48 7.68 2.24 10.04
C CYS A 48 7.84 1.44 8.74
N LEU A 49 8.15 2.14 7.66
CA LEU A 49 8.38 1.52 6.36
C LEU A 49 9.47 0.44 6.44
N LEU A 50 10.62 0.79 6.98
CA LEU A 50 11.77 -0.13 7.04
C LEU A 50 11.48 -1.33 7.94
N ARG A 51 10.83 -1.10 9.07
CA ARG A 51 10.46 -2.16 10.00
C ARG A 51 9.44 -3.12 9.37
N GLU A 52 8.37 -2.59 8.79
CA GLU A 52 7.33 -3.41 8.18
C GLU A 52 7.86 -4.19 6.98
N ALA A 53 8.70 -3.59 6.14
CA ALA A 53 9.31 -4.30 5.02
C ALA A 53 10.14 -5.49 5.50
N ARG A 54 10.94 -5.30 6.53
CA ARG A 54 11.75 -6.38 7.10
C ARG A 54 10.88 -7.47 7.73
N GLU A 55 9.87 -7.08 8.51
CA GLU A 55 8.97 -8.04 9.18
C GLU A 55 8.16 -8.86 8.18
N GLU A 56 7.59 -8.21 7.15
CA GLU A 56 6.71 -8.88 6.20
C GLU A 56 7.47 -9.62 5.10
N THR A 57 8.59 -9.09 4.63
CA THR A 57 9.27 -9.65 3.46
C THR A 57 10.66 -10.21 3.73
N GLY A 58 11.29 -9.81 4.83
CA GLY A 58 12.71 -10.12 5.09
C GLY A 58 13.67 -9.21 4.35
N LEU A 59 13.17 -8.27 3.56
CA LEU A 59 14.03 -7.37 2.78
C LEU A 59 14.38 -6.11 3.56
N ASP A 60 15.62 -5.65 3.39
CA ASP A 60 16.10 -4.37 3.91
C ASP A 60 16.12 -3.38 2.76
N LEU A 61 15.24 -2.38 2.82
CA LEU A 61 15.15 -1.39 1.76
C LEU A 61 16.37 -0.46 1.81
N THR A 62 16.94 -0.17 0.65
CA THR A 62 18.10 0.70 0.49
C THR A 62 17.80 1.97 -0.27
N SER A 63 16.67 2.01 -1.02
CA SER A 63 16.24 3.18 -1.77
C SER A 63 14.71 3.22 -1.78
N TRP A 64 14.17 4.31 -1.29
CA TRP A 64 12.72 4.51 -1.22
C TRP A 64 12.36 5.98 -1.36
N ARG A 65 11.09 6.24 -1.71
CA ARG A 65 10.59 7.59 -1.85
C ARG A 65 9.13 7.66 -1.39
N CYS A 66 8.78 8.67 -0.59
CA CYS A 66 7.38 8.94 -0.24
C CYS A 66 6.70 9.59 -1.44
N ARG A 67 5.60 9.00 -1.89
CA ARG A 67 4.90 9.44 -3.10
C ARG A 67 3.65 10.25 -2.79
N GLY A 68 3.11 10.13 -1.62
CA GLY A 68 1.93 10.86 -1.21
C GLY A 68 1.35 10.34 0.10
N VAL A 69 0.23 10.91 0.49
CA VAL A 69 -0.56 10.44 1.62
C VAL A 69 -1.95 10.11 1.13
N VAL A 70 -2.41 8.88 1.41
CA VAL A 70 -3.74 8.43 1.08
C VAL A 70 -4.57 8.40 2.36
N THR A 71 -5.65 9.15 2.37
CA THR A 71 -6.62 9.11 3.47
C THR A 71 -7.70 8.10 3.13
N PHE A 72 -7.72 6.99 3.86
CA PHE A 72 -8.68 5.92 3.67
C PHE A 72 -9.78 6.04 4.71
N LEU A 73 -11.00 6.26 4.26
CA LEU A 73 -12.18 6.38 5.11
C LEU A 73 -13.22 5.33 4.72
N ASN A 74 -13.74 4.63 5.71
CA ASN A 74 -14.76 3.60 5.48
C ASN A 74 -15.75 3.65 6.64
N ASP A 75 -17.02 3.47 6.35
CA ASP A 75 -18.08 3.49 7.36
C ASP A 75 -18.01 2.32 8.34
N CYS A 76 -17.24 1.27 8.02
CA CYS A 76 -17.13 0.08 8.88
C CYS A 76 -15.98 0.15 9.89
N CYS A 77 -15.09 1.13 9.84
CA CYS A 77 -13.87 1.10 10.64
C CYS A 77 -13.27 2.49 10.82
N GLU A 78 -12.27 2.59 11.70
CA GLU A 78 -11.55 3.83 11.92
C GLU A 78 -10.80 4.24 10.63
N GLY A 79 -10.79 5.55 10.33
CA GLY A 79 -10.07 6.09 9.20
C GLY A 79 -8.56 6.01 9.39
N GLU A 80 -7.84 6.09 8.28
CA GLU A 80 -6.41 5.83 8.25
C GLU A 80 -5.70 6.80 7.30
N TYR A 81 -4.57 7.33 7.76
CA TYR A 81 -3.61 8.05 6.90
C TYR A 81 -2.52 7.07 6.50
N MET A 82 -2.45 6.72 5.23
CA MET A 82 -1.45 5.82 4.70
C MET A 82 -0.37 6.64 3.99
N TYR A 83 0.85 6.60 4.52
CA TYR A 83 2.01 7.19 3.87
C TYR A 83 2.44 6.23 2.76
N LEU A 84 2.28 6.66 1.52
CA LEU A 84 2.49 5.84 0.34
C LEU A 84 3.92 5.97 -0.16
N PHE A 85 4.61 4.84 -0.23
CA PHE A 85 6.00 4.77 -0.66
C PHE A 85 6.17 3.86 -1.87
N THR A 86 7.21 4.14 -2.65
CA THR A 86 7.79 3.15 -3.58
C THR A 86 9.23 2.92 -3.18
N ALA A 87 9.72 1.70 -3.40
CA ALA A 87 11.11 1.34 -3.12
C ALA A 87 11.66 0.53 -4.30
N ASP A 88 12.82 0.94 -4.82
CA ASP A 88 13.45 0.28 -5.96
C ASP A 88 14.81 -0.31 -5.63
N GLY A 89 15.25 -0.23 -4.37
CA GLY A 89 16.49 -0.83 -3.91
C GLY A 89 16.27 -1.59 -2.62
N TYR A 90 16.83 -2.79 -2.55
CA TYR A 90 16.73 -3.64 -1.37
C TYR A 90 17.87 -4.64 -1.33
N GLU A 91 18.11 -5.18 -0.13
CA GLU A 91 19.08 -6.24 0.14
C GLU A 91 18.38 -7.35 0.92
N GLY A 92 19.00 -8.53 0.94
CA GLY A 92 18.48 -9.67 1.67
C GLY A 92 17.63 -10.59 0.81
N GLU A 93 17.10 -11.62 1.45
CA GLU A 93 16.29 -12.64 0.79
C GLU A 93 14.86 -12.58 1.29
N MET A 94 13.91 -12.75 0.37
CA MET A 94 12.50 -12.75 0.70
C MET A 94 12.13 -13.98 1.52
N LYS A 95 11.40 -13.77 2.62
CA LYS A 95 10.90 -14.83 3.48
C LYS A 95 9.38 -14.98 3.33
N GLU A 96 8.80 -16.05 3.91
CA GLU A 96 7.35 -16.18 4.01
C GLU A 96 6.76 -15.09 4.88
N CYS A 97 5.62 -14.56 4.46
CA CYS A 97 4.87 -13.57 5.22
C CYS A 97 3.74 -14.26 5.99
N ASP A 98 3.55 -13.88 7.27
CA ASP A 98 2.51 -14.44 8.12
C ASP A 98 1.09 -13.97 7.74
N GLU A 99 0.98 -12.89 6.98
CA GLU A 99 -0.30 -12.27 6.65
C GLU A 99 -0.86 -12.72 5.30
N GLY A 100 -0.03 -13.30 4.45
CA GLY A 100 -0.45 -13.72 3.13
C GLY A 100 0.70 -14.23 2.27
N ASP A 101 0.45 -14.31 0.98
CA ASP A 101 1.43 -14.78 0.00
C ASP A 101 2.05 -13.60 -0.74
N LEU A 102 3.38 -13.53 -0.71
CA LEU A 102 4.15 -12.54 -1.45
C LEU A 102 4.42 -13.02 -2.86
N GLN A 103 4.21 -12.15 -3.84
CA GLN A 103 4.46 -12.50 -5.24
C GLN A 103 4.89 -11.28 -6.04
N TRP A 104 5.92 -11.46 -6.86
CA TRP A 104 6.30 -10.48 -7.87
C TRP A 104 5.33 -10.60 -9.05
N VAL A 105 4.67 -9.50 -9.39
CA VAL A 105 3.74 -9.46 -10.52
C VAL A 105 4.10 -8.28 -11.42
N SER A 106 3.81 -8.42 -12.72
CA SER A 106 4.02 -7.28 -13.63
C SER A 106 3.04 -6.16 -13.33
N ARG A 107 3.42 -4.93 -13.63
CA ARG A 107 2.53 -3.77 -13.46
C ARG A 107 1.23 -3.91 -14.26
N GLU A 108 1.30 -4.56 -15.40
CA GLU A 108 0.10 -4.81 -16.22
C GLU A 108 -0.81 -5.83 -15.56
N PHE A 109 -0.25 -6.94 -15.07
CA PHE A 109 -1.02 -8.00 -14.44
C PHE A 109 -1.66 -7.52 -13.12
N GLN A 110 -1.01 -6.62 -12.37
CA GLN A 110 -1.59 -6.12 -11.13
C GLN A 110 -2.92 -5.39 -11.35
N ASN A 111 -3.18 -4.85 -12.53
CA ASN A 111 -4.46 -4.22 -12.85
C ASN A 111 -5.64 -5.19 -12.76
N GLU A 112 -5.38 -6.48 -12.95
CA GLU A 112 -6.41 -7.53 -12.95
C GLU A 112 -6.62 -8.18 -11.60
N LEU A 113 -5.74 -7.88 -10.62
CA LEU A 113 -5.80 -8.49 -9.30
C LEU A 113 -6.91 -7.85 -8.45
N PRO A 114 -7.63 -8.64 -7.64
CA PRO A 114 -8.60 -8.11 -6.68
C PRO A 114 -7.92 -7.15 -5.71
N LYS A 115 -8.47 -5.94 -5.57
CA LYS A 115 -7.94 -4.91 -4.67
C LYS A 115 -9.07 -3.95 -4.30
N TRP A 116 -8.79 -3.03 -3.39
CA TRP A 116 -9.68 -1.92 -3.15
C TRP A 116 -9.79 -1.07 -4.43
N GLU A 117 -10.99 -0.62 -4.77
CA GLU A 117 -11.21 0.16 -6.00
C GLU A 117 -10.30 1.39 -6.10
N GLY A 118 -10.11 2.09 -5.00
CA GLY A 118 -9.28 3.29 -4.96
C GLY A 118 -7.79 3.04 -5.10
N ASP A 119 -7.34 1.81 -4.82
CA ASP A 119 -5.92 1.46 -4.95
C ASP A 119 -5.45 1.62 -6.40
N GLN A 120 -6.31 1.33 -7.35
CA GLN A 120 -5.96 1.51 -8.76
C GLN A 120 -5.68 2.98 -9.11
N ILE A 121 -6.35 3.91 -8.43
CA ILE A 121 -6.13 5.34 -8.66
C ILE A 121 -4.68 5.70 -8.30
N PHE A 122 -4.23 5.37 -7.08
CA PHE A 122 -2.87 5.72 -6.71
C PHE A 122 -1.82 4.86 -7.39
N LEU A 123 -2.12 3.60 -7.73
CA LEU A 123 -1.19 2.78 -8.52
C LEU A 123 -0.93 3.40 -9.89
N ASP A 124 -1.98 3.88 -10.56
CA ASP A 124 -1.82 4.57 -11.84
C ASP A 124 -0.97 5.83 -11.69
N LEU A 125 -1.18 6.60 -10.62
CA LEU A 125 -0.37 7.78 -10.33
C LEU A 125 1.10 7.41 -10.11
N LEU A 126 1.37 6.34 -9.38
CA LEU A 126 2.74 5.84 -9.16
C LEU A 126 3.41 5.45 -10.46
N TRP A 127 2.72 4.72 -11.33
CA TRP A 127 3.30 4.24 -12.59
C TRP A 127 3.47 5.37 -13.62
N GLN A 128 2.76 6.48 -13.46
CA GLN A 128 2.94 7.70 -14.26
C GLN A 128 3.99 8.64 -13.66
N ASP A 129 4.61 8.25 -12.56
CA ASP A 129 5.57 9.07 -11.81
C ASP A 129 5.01 10.44 -11.46
N ALA A 130 3.76 10.49 -11.00
CA ALA A 130 3.10 11.72 -10.61
C ALA A 130 3.86 12.40 -9.44
N PRO A 131 3.82 13.77 -9.36
CA PRO A 131 4.35 14.48 -8.20
C PRO A 131 3.67 14.04 -6.91
N PHE A 132 4.28 14.33 -5.76
CA PHE A 132 3.69 14.05 -4.46
C PHE A 132 2.23 14.51 -4.42
N PHE A 133 1.33 13.65 -3.91
CA PHE A 133 -0.10 13.95 -3.93
C PHE A 133 -0.78 13.62 -2.61
N LEU A 134 -1.93 14.23 -2.41
CA LEU A 134 -2.85 13.91 -1.31
C LEU A 134 -4.11 13.34 -1.94
N LEU A 135 -4.45 12.11 -1.57
CA LEU A 135 -5.61 11.42 -2.12
C LEU A 135 -6.54 10.99 -1.00
N THR A 136 -7.81 11.40 -1.06
CA THR A 136 -8.82 10.94 -0.10
C THR A 136 -9.74 9.95 -0.80
N LEU A 137 -9.92 8.80 -0.17
CA LEU A 137 -10.79 7.74 -0.66
C LEU A 137 -11.86 7.45 0.39
N ARG A 138 -13.12 7.64 0.04
CA ARG A 138 -14.25 7.35 0.93
C ARG A 138 -15.02 6.15 0.41
N TYR A 139 -15.20 5.19 1.29
CA TYR A 139 -15.88 3.93 0.99
C TYR A 139 -17.15 3.77 1.79
N SER A 140 -18.09 3.03 1.21
CA SER A 140 -19.19 2.40 1.94
C SER A 140 -19.04 0.90 1.71
N GLY A 141 -18.62 0.17 2.76
CA GLY A 141 -18.23 -1.23 2.62
C GLY A 141 -17.05 -1.37 1.65
N ASP A 142 -17.23 -2.16 0.60
CA ASP A 142 -16.21 -2.36 -0.43
C ASP A 142 -16.34 -1.38 -1.61
N THR A 143 -17.34 -0.50 -1.58
CA THR A 143 -17.63 0.40 -2.70
C THR A 143 -16.98 1.76 -2.48
N LEU A 144 -16.19 2.21 -3.44
CA LEU A 144 -15.63 3.56 -3.43
C LEU A 144 -16.72 4.56 -3.83
N VAL A 145 -17.09 5.45 -2.91
CA VAL A 145 -18.16 6.43 -3.13
C VAL A 145 -17.64 7.82 -3.50
N GLU A 146 -16.40 8.14 -3.11
CA GLU A 146 -15.81 9.44 -3.43
C GLU A 146 -14.29 9.34 -3.44
N ALA A 147 -13.66 10.05 -4.39
CA ALA A 147 -12.21 10.21 -4.44
C ALA A 147 -11.88 11.67 -4.69
N ILE A 148 -10.95 12.22 -3.89
CA ILE A 148 -10.51 13.60 -4.00
C ILE A 148 -8.99 13.60 -4.13
N LEU A 149 -8.48 14.17 -5.21
CA LEU A 149 -7.05 14.25 -5.49
C LEU A 149 -6.60 15.73 -5.43
N ASP A 150 -5.67 16.03 -4.51
CA ASP A 150 -5.14 17.37 -4.32
C ASP A 150 -6.25 18.44 -4.25
N GLY A 151 -7.31 18.12 -3.49
CA GLY A 151 -8.44 19.00 -3.28
C GLY A 151 -9.50 19.00 -4.38
N LYS A 152 -9.32 18.19 -5.44
CA LYS A 152 -10.29 18.11 -6.54
C LYS A 152 -11.01 16.76 -6.55
N LYS A 153 -12.32 16.79 -6.61
CA LYS A 153 -13.14 15.59 -6.72
C LYS A 153 -12.93 14.94 -8.09
N ILE A 154 -12.47 13.68 -8.10
CA ILE A 154 -12.24 12.92 -9.34
C ILE A 154 -13.22 11.75 -9.48
N ARG A 155 -13.97 11.45 -8.41
CA ARG A 155 -15.00 10.42 -8.45
C ARG A 155 -16.07 10.63 -7.39
#